data_d40809e1615a358071199efce5744be2
#
_entry.id   d40809e1615a358071199efce5744be2
#
_cell.length_a   1.000
_cell.length_b   1.000
_cell.length_c   1.000
_cell.angle_alpha   90.00
_cell.angle_beta   90.00
_cell.angle_gamma   90.00
#
_symmetry.space_group_name_H-M   'P 1'
#
loop_
_entity.id
_entity.type
_entity.pdbx_description
1 polymer ?
#
loop_
_entity_poly.entity_id
_entity_poly.type
_entity_poly.pdbx_seq_one_letter_code
_entity_poly.pdbx_strand_id
1 'polypeptide(L)'
;IGSKELYDVILMLCDDNYGNLRTLPTEEMRKHPGGYGMYYHFDYHGWPTSYEWINSSYLPKIWEQMTQAYDFGVQKLWIVNVGDIATQEFPLSFFMDLAYDFERWGTTAPNTTDAYTRLWVKRQFGRLSEVQQAQIADILTDYTRMIHKCRPEALRPETYHAANYREGSRVLAEVGRVMQTAQDLYDELERVAPEILPAYVALVWYPAMGTMNVLKLQLLSGMNHYLAEIGALSANDYAKEAKACLDADQKIIEQYHRSDDARWYGMGLSQHIGFTNWNEEECKNPLLM
;
A
#
# COMPACT_ATOMS: atom_id res chain seq x y z
N ILE A 1 13.26 -16.88 -28.24
CA ILE A 1 14.67 -16.86 -27.79
C ILE A 1 15.45 -17.63 -28.84
N GLY A 2 16.63 -17.10 -29.26
CA GLY A 2 17.45 -17.71 -30.31
C GLY A 2 17.35 -17.03 -31.68
N SER A 3 16.50 -16.00 -31.85
CA SER A 3 16.59 -15.13 -33.03
C SER A 3 17.85 -14.29 -32.99
N LYS A 4 18.57 -14.20 -34.11
CA LYS A 4 19.75 -13.35 -34.21
C LYS A 4 19.47 -11.87 -34.04
N GLU A 5 18.24 -11.44 -34.36
CA GLU A 5 17.77 -10.07 -34.22
C GLU A 5 17.61 -9.63 -32.75
N LEU A 6 17.44 -10.60 -31.84
CA LEU A 6 17.31 -10.36 -30.41
C LEU A 6 18.61 -10.52 -29.62
N TYR A 7 19.72 -10.85 -30.28
CA TYR A 7 20.95 -11.27 -29.61
C TYR A 7 21.46 -10.24 -28.59
N ASP A 8 21.44 -8.97 -28.92
CA ASP A 8 21.92 -7.87 -28.08
C ASP A 8 20.79 -7.10 -27.37
N VAL A 9 19.55 -7.61 -27.43
CA VAL A 9 18.39 -6.93 -26.85
C VAL A 9 18.12 -7.44 -25.44
N ILE A 10 17.91 -6.52 -24.49
CA ILE A 10 17.39 -6.88 -23.15
C ILE A 10 15.94 -7.35 -23.30
N LEU A 11 15.66 -8.57 -22.89
CA LEU A 11 14.29 -9.11 -22.90
C LEU A 11 13.57 -8.70 -21.63
N MET A 12 12.54 -7.85 -21.79
CA MET A 12 11.75 -7.39 -20.67
C MET A 12 10.65 -8.41 -20.32
N LEU A 13 10.68 -8.89 -19.10
CA LEU A 13 9.59 -9.64 -18.47
C LEU A 13 8.70 -8.68 -17.68
N CYS A 14 7.47 -9.09 -17.40
CA CYS A 14 6.56 -8.33 -16.56
C CYS A 14 5.86 -9.24 -15.55
N ASP A 15 5.40 -8.63 -14.47
CA ASP A 15 4.53 -9.26 -13.50
C ASP A 15 3.09 -9.42 -14.05
N ASP A 16 2.14 -9.73 -13.17
CA ASP A 16 0.73 -9.86 -13.52
C ASP A 16 -0.06 -8.54 -13.42
N ASN A 17 0.61 -7.40 -13.43
CA ASN A 17 0.12 -6.04 -13.15
C ASN A 17 -0.22 -5.77 -11.66
N TYR A 18 -0.07 -6.76 -10.79
CA TYR A 18 -0.44 -6.66 -9.37
C TYR A 18 0.72 -7.00 -8.43
N GLY A 19 1.94 -7.05 -8.98
CA GLY A 19 3.16 -7.31 -8.23
C GLY A 19 3.44 -8.79 -7.98
N ASN A 20 2.90 -9.72 -8.78
CA ASN A 20 3.27 -11.13 -8.72
C ASN A 20 4.00 -11.54 -10.01
N LEU A 21 5.19 -12.11 -9.87
CA LEU A 21 5.95 -12.61 -11.01
C LEU A 21 5.19 -13.76 -11.68
N ARG A 22 5.14 -13.74 -13.02
CA ARG A 22 4.48 -14.78 -13.81
C ARG A 22 5.45 -15.78 -14.39
N THR A 23 6.62 -15.30 -14.80
CA THR A 23 7.60 -16.10 -15.53
C THR A 23 9.00 -15.60 -15.17
N LEU A 24 9.90 -16.55 -14.96
CA LEU A 24 11.31 -16.31 -14.75
C LEU A 24 12.14 -17.06 -15.79
N PRO A 25 13.33 -16.58 -16.17
CA PRO A 25 14.18 -17.27 -17.13
C PRO A 25 14.62 -18.65 -16.64
N THR A 26 14.45 -19.66 -17.48
CA THR A 26 15.03 -20.99 -17.26
C THR A 26 16.56 -20.94 -17.39
N GLU A 27 17.27 -21.98 -17.00
CA GLU A 27 18.73 -22.06 -17.17
C GLU A 27 19.18 -21.86 -18.62
N GLU A 28 18.41 -22.38 -19.59
CA GLU A 28 18.69 -22.19 -21.00
C GLU A 28 18.45 -20.74 -21.43
N MET A 29 17.37 -20.13 -20.97
CA MET A 29 17.04 -18.74 -21.26
C MET A 29 18.10 -17.78 -20.71
N ARG A 30 18.66 -18.05 -19.53
CA ARG A 30 19.73 -17.22 -18.91
C ARG A 30 21.01 -17.10 -19.74
N LYS A 31 21.22 -17.98 -20.74
CA LYS A 31 22.35 -17.87 -21.67
C LYS A 31 22.16 -16.78 -22.73
N HIS A 32 21.02 -16.11 -22.77
CA HIS A 32 20.75 -15.03 -23.69
C HIS A 32 21.69 -13.82 -23.38
N PRO A 33 22.52 -13.38 -24.36
CA PRO A 33 23.59 -12.40 -24.11
C PRO A 33 23.07 -11.02 -23.71
N GLY A 34 21.95 -10.57 -24.28
CA GLY A 34 21.30 -9.30 -23.92
C GLY A 34 20.78 -9.26 -22.49
N GLY A 35 20.53 -10.44 -21.90
CA GLY A 35 19.99 -10.58 -20.54
C GLY A 35 18.54 -10.19 -20.42
N TYR A 36 18.08 -10.04 -19.17
CA TYR A 36 16.67 -9.85 -18.84
C TYR A 36 16.45 -8.62 -17.95
N GLY A 37 15.31 -7.98 -18.18
CA GLY A 37 14.74 -6.95 -17.31
C GLY A 37 13.37 -7.35 -16.76
N MET A 38 12.89 -6.59 -15.77
CA MET A 38 11.57 -6.74 -15.17
C MET A 38 10.81 -5.42 -15.19
N TYR A 39 9.55 -5.47 -15.64
CA TYR A 39 8.58 -4.41 -15.46
C TYR A 39 7.63 -4.82 -14.33
N TYR A 40 7.73 -4.12 -13.19
CA TYR A 40 7.03 -4.42 -11.95
C TYR A 40 5.97 -3.34 -11.66
N HIS A 41 4.88 -3.69 -10.97
CA HIS A 41 3.80 -2.75 -10.68
C HIS A 41 3.57 -2.55 -9.18
N PHE A 42 3.63 -1.30 -8.74
CA PHE A 42 2.99 -0.82 -7.51
C PHE A 42 1.57 -0.36 -7.80
N ASP A 43 1.40 0.27 -8.93
CA ASP A 43 0.18 0.86 -9.46
C ASP A 43 -0.13 0.26 -10.82
N TYR A 44 -1.41 0.12 -11.15
CA TYR A 44 -1.86 -0.36 -12.44
C TYR A 44 -3.15 0.34 -12.86
N HIS A 45 -3.10 1.06 -13.96
CA HIS A 45 -4.28 1.62 -14.62
C HIS A 45 -4.72 0.73 -15.78
N GLY A 46 -5.87 0.06 -15.66
CA GLY A 46 -6.34 -0.83 -16.70
C GLY A 46 -7.49 -1.74 -16.32
N TRP A 47 -7.91 -2.53 -17.29
CA TRP A 47 -9.00 -3.49 -17.15
C TRP A 47 -8.44 -4.86 -16.68
N PRO A 48 -9.17 -5.69 -15.90
CA PRO A 48 -10.56 -5.51 -15.42
C PRO A 48 -10.69 -4.65 -14.16
N THR A 49 -9.61 -4.36 -13.45
CA THR A 49 -9.60 -3.54 -12.25
C THR A 49 -8.31 -2.74 -12.21
N SER A 50 -8.42 -1.43 -12.07
CA SER A 50 -7.28 -0.59 -11.77
C SER A 50 -6.90 -0.70 -10.29
N TYR A 51 -5.61 -0.55 -10.00
CA TYR A 51 -5.04 -0.53 -8.65
C TYR A 51 -4.19 0.72 -8.52
N GLU A 52 -4.85 1.81 -8.19
CA GLU A 52 -4.32 3.18 -8.16
C GLU A 52 -4.35 3.79 -6.76
N TRP A 53 -4.45 2.93 -5.74
CA TRP A 53 -4.53 3.37 -4.36
C TRP A 53 -3.29 4.16 -3.93
N ILE A 54 -3.46 5.04 -2.96
CA ILE A 54 -2.43 5.90 -2.36
C ILE A 54 -1.11 5.16 -2.15
N ASN A 55 -1.15 4.04 -1.43
CA ASN A 55 -0.07 3.06 -1.28
C ASN A 55 -0.64 1.72 -0.80
N SER A 56 -0.52 0.69 -1.61
CA SER A 56 -0.83 -0.69 -1.23
C SER A 56 0.38 -1.61 -1.32
N SER A 57 1.57 -1.04 -1.53
CA SER A 57 2.81 -1.80 -1.69
C SER A 57 3.37 -2.24 -0.33
N TYR A 58 3.72 -3.52 -0.23
CA TYR A 58 4.26 -4.15 0.97
C TYR A 58 5.70 -4.58 0.74
N LEU A 59 6.64 -4.03 1.50
CA LEU A 59 8.07 -4.24 1.29
C LEU A 59 8.48 -5.72 1.25
N PRO A 60 8.01 -6.60 2.16
CA PRO A 60 8.34 -8.01 2.09
C PRO A 60 7.93 -8.69 0.78
N LYS A 61 6.79 -8.29 0.18
CA LYS A 61 6.38 -8.80 -1.12
C LYS A 61 7.30 -8.31 -2.24
N ILE A 62 7.62 -7.02 -2.25
CA ILE A 62 8.57 -6.44 -3.23
C ILE A 62 9.90 -7.19 -3.13
N TRP A 63 10.39 -7.35 -1.91
CA TRP A 63 11.65 -8.06 -1.64
C TRP A 63 11.60 -9.51 -2.16
N GLU A 64 10.58 -10.27 -1.81
CA GLU A 64 10.41 -11.66 -2.24
C GLU A 64 10.41 -11.78 -3.77
N GLN A 65 9.61 -10.95 -4.45
CA GLN A 65 9.46 -11.03 -5.89
C GLN A 65 10.74 -10.59 -6.62
N MET A 66 11.33 -9.49 -6.20
CA MET A 66 12.50 -8.94 -6.90
C MET A 66 13.80 -9.69 -6.60
N THR A 67 13.94 -10.29 -5.41
CA THR A 67 15.07 -11.20 -5.13
C THR A 67 14.97 -12.47 -5.95
N GLN A 68 13.78 -13.06 -6.10
CA GLN A 68 13.57 -14.17 -7.03
C GLN A 68 13.92 -13.77 -8.48
N ALA A 69 13.45 -12.63 -8.95
CA ALA A 69 13.79 -12.15 -10.30
C ALA A 69 15.31 -12.08 -10.49
N TYR A 70 16.02 -11.49 -9.53
CA TYR A 70 17.46 -11.35 -9.56
C TYR A 70 18.19 -12.70 -9.59
N ASP A 71 17.80 -13.63 -8.70
CA ASP A 71 18.41 -14.96 -8.59
C ASP A 71 18.20 -15.80 -9.85
N PHE A 72 17.12 -15.54 -10.58
CA PHE A 72 16.84 -16.16 -11.87
C PHE A 72 17.42 -15.39 -13.08
N GLY A 73 18.31 -14.41 -12.85
CA GLY A 73 19.07 -13.74 -13.89
C GLY A 73 18.42 -12.49 -14.49
N VAL A 74 17.37 -11.96 -13.85
CA VAL A 74 16.74 -10.69 -14.26
C VAL A 74 17.49 -9.52 -13.62
N GLN A 75 18.64 -9.17 -14.19
CA GLN A 75 19.62 -8.27 -13.55
C GLN A 75 20.01 -7.05 -14.40
N LYS A 76 19.48 -6.92 -15.62
CA LYS A 76 19.93 -5.87 -16.54
C LYS A 76 19.16 -4.56 -16.38
N LEU A 77 17.86 -4.63 -16.13
CA LEU A 77 17.01 -3.45 -16.05
C LEU A 77 15.77 -3.76 -15.22
N TRP A 78 15.50 -2.93 -14.22
CA TRP A 78 14.25 -2.97 -13.48
C TRP A 78 13.49 -1.67 -13.70
N ILE A 79 12.23 -1.78 -14.09
CA ILE A 79 11.30 -0.67 -14.24
C ILE A 79 10.14 -0.93 -13.28
N VAL A 80 9.66 0.10 -12.61
CA VAL A 80 8.48 0.02 -11.76
C VAL A 80 7.45 1.08 -12.15
N ASN A 81 6.21 0.64 -12.33
CA ASN A 81 5.05 1.53 -12.48
C ASN A 81 4.57 1.93 -11.08
N VAL A 82 4.58 3.22 -10.79
CA VAL A 82 4.30 3.74 -9.43
C VAL A 82 3.06 4.61 -9.35
N GLY A 83 2.45 5.02 -10.47
CA GLY A 83 1.39 6.03 -10.47
C GLY A 83 1.89 7.37 -9.91
N ASP A 84 1.27 7.89 -8.87
CA ASP A 84 1.69 9.12 -8.19
C ASP A 84 2.89 8.87 -7.27
N ILE A 85 4.04 9.44 -7.63
CA ILE A 85 5.28 9.27 -6.85
C ILE A 85 5.13 9.83 -5.44
N ALA A 86 4.41 10.93 -5.26
CA ALA A 86 4.29 11.63 -3.99
C ALA A 86 3.76 10.77 -2.83
N THR A 87 2.97 9.74 -3.11
CA THR A 87 2.41 8.85 -2.10
C THR A 87 3.12 7.50 -2.02
N GLN A 88 4.02 7.22 -2.96
CA GLN A 88 4.74 5.95 -3.10
C GLN A 88 6.22 6.05 -2.71
N GLU A 89 6.68 7.15 -2.09
CA GLU A 89 8.09 7.38 -1.77
C GLU A 89 8.71 6.26 -0.93
N PHE A 90 7.99 5.75 0.05
CA PHE A 90 8.49 4.70 0.93
C PHE A 90 8.79 3.39 0.18
N PRO A 91 7.83 2.76 -0.51
CA PRO A 91 8.12 1.54 -1.26
C PRO A 91 9.04 1.78 -2.47
N LEU A 92 8.95 2.94 -3.12
CA LEU A 92 9.82 3.29 -4.24
C LEU A 92 11.29 3.41 -3.79
N SER A 93 11.53 4.07 -2.65
CA SER A 93 12.87 4.14 -2.07
C SER A 93 13.46 2.76 -1.84
N PHE A 94 12.66 1.82 -1.30
CA PHE A 94 13.10 0.45 -1.11
C PHE A 94 13.41 -0.27 -2.41
N PHE A 95 12.54 -0.16 -3.41
CA PHE A 95 12.75 -0.78 -4.71
C PHE A 95 14.04 -0.29 -5.39
N MET A 96 14.28 1.02 -5.33
CA MET A 96 15.48 1.62 -5.92
C MET A 96 16.75 1.26 -5.15
N ASP A 97 16.72 1.29 -3.80
CA ASP A 97 17.85 0.89 -2.97
C ASP A 97 18.16 -0.61 -3.13
N LEU A 98 17.15 -1.48 -3.26
CA LEU A 98 17.30 -2.90 -3.56
C LEU A 98 17.97 -3.13 -4.92
N ALA A 99 17.55 -2.39 -5.94
CA ALA A 99 18.12 -2.48 -7.28
C ALA A 99 19.58 -1.97 -7.34
N TYR A 100 19.87 -0.91 -6.58
CA TYR A 100 21.19 -0.27 -6.56
C TYR A 100 22.23 -1.05 -5.75
N ASP A 101 21.85 -1.60 -4.60
CA ASP A 101 22.73 -2.33 -3.67
C ASP A 101 22.09 -3.66 -3.27
N PHE A 102 22.03 -4.57 -4.25
CA PHE A 102 21.42 -5.88 -4.06
C PHE A 102 22.17 -6.74 -3.04
N GLU A 103 23.50 -6.61 -2.92
CA GLU A 103 24.28 -7.34 -1.93
C GLU A 103 23.81 -7.02 -0.49
N ARG A 104 23.45 -5.76 -0.26
CA ARG A 104 22.98 -5.31 1.04
C ARG A 104 21.52 -5.66 1.31
N TRP A 105 20.62 -5.44 0.34
CA TRP A 105 19.19 -5.49 0.56
C TRP A 105 18.51 -6.74 0.01
N GLY A 106 19.16 -7.41 -0.93
CA GLY A 106 18.65 -8.64 -1.57
C GLY A 106 19.06 -9.94 -0.87
N THR A 107 19.87 -9.86 0.18
CA THR A 107 20.30 -11.05 0.91
C THR A 107 19.17 -11.65 1.73
N THR A 108 19.18 -12.96 1.93
CA THR A 108 18.19 -13.71 2.74
C THR A 108 18.34 -13.49 4.24
N ALA A 109 18.89 -12.35 4.66
CA ALA A 109 19.00 -12.01 6.07
C ALA A 109 17.60 -11.85 6.69
N PRO A 110 17.32 -12.43 7.85
CA PRO A 110 16.08 -12.21 8.56
C PRO A 110 15.82 -10.72 8.79
N ASN A 111 14.58 -10.28 8.60
CA ASN A 111 14.13 -8.90 8.86
C ASN A 111 14.78 -7.80 8.00
N THR A 112 15.27 -8.11 6.80
CA THR A 112 15.85 -7.09 5.90
C THR A 112 14.90 -5.91 5.68
N THR A 113 13.61 -6.16 5.45
CA THR A 113 12.62 -5.12 5.20
C THR A 113 12.28 -4.31 6.46
N ASP A 114 12.30 -4.92 7.65
CA ASP A 114 12.17 -4.18 8.92
C ASP A 114 13.38 -3.26 9.16
N ALA A 115 14.58 -3.78 8.93
CA ALA A 115 15.80 -2.98 9.05
C ALA A 115 15.80 -1.81 8.06
N TYR A 116 15.31 -2.03 6.83
CA TYR A 116 15.15 -0.97 5.85
C TYR A 116 14.12 0.07 6.31
N THR A 117 12.96 -0.35 6.78
CA THR A 117 11.91 0.56 7.27
C THR A 117 12.44 1.47 8.36
N ARG A 118 13.15 0.92 9.35
CA ARG A 118 13.77 1.71 10.42
C ARG A 118 14.83 2.68 9.91
N LEU A 119 15.65 2.26 8.95
CA LEU A 119 16.65 3.13 8.33
C LEU A 119 15.99 4.26 7.54
N TRP A 120 14.96 3.97 6.76
CA TRP A 120 14.21 4.96 6.00
C TRP A 120 13.56 6.00 6.94
N VAL A 121 12.90 5.54 7.99
CA VAL A 121 12.32 6.43 9.01
C VAL A 121 13.38 7.31 9.65
N LYS A 122 14.54 6.75 10.01
CA LYS A 122 15.65 7.54 10.56
C LYS A 122 16.18 8.59 9.58
N ARG A 123 16.20 8.30 8.28
CA ARG A 123 16.61 9.26 7.24
C ARG A 123 15.60 10.40 7.09
N GLN A 124 14.30 10.10 7.10
CA GLN A 124 13.24 11.08 6.90
C GLN A 124 12.92 11.88 8.18
N PHE A 125 12.92 11.21 9.31
CA PHE A 125 12.45 11.73 10.60
C PHE A 125 13.55 11.73 11.69
N GLY A 126 14.81 11.88 11.31
CA GLY A 126 15.95 11.79 12.23
C GLY A 126 16.02 12.86 13.32
N ARG A 127 15.17 13.89 13.24
CA ARG A 127 15.02 14.92 14.31
C ARG A 127 14.05 14.50 15.42
N LEU A 128 13.24 13.47 15.18
CA LEU A 128 12.31 12.92 16.15
C LEU A 128 13.03 11.99 17.14
N SER A 129 12.43 11.78 18.30
CA SER A 129 12.91 10.81 19.27
C SER A 129 12.89 9.38 18.72
N GLU A 130 13.70 8.49 19.29
CA GLU A 130 13.70 7.06 18.90
C GLU A 130 12.33 6.41 19.08
N VAL A 131 11.55 6.83 20.08
CA VAL A 131 10.19 6.32 20.32
C VAL A 131 9.26 6.73 19.18
N GLN A 132 9.27 8.01 18.78
CA GLN A 132 8.46 8.49 17.66
C GLN A 132 8.88 7.86 16.34
N GLN A 133 10.18 7.67 16.09
CA GLN A 133 10.68 6.96 14.92
C GLN A 133 10.21 5.51 14.90
N ALA A 134 10.22 4.82 16.06
CA ALA A 134 9.71 3.45 16.16
C ALA A 134 8.20 3.39 15.87
N GLN A 135 7.41 4.32 16.41
CA GLN A 135 5.97 4.42 16.12
C GLN A 135 5.70 4.62 14.63
N ILE A 136 6.45 5.48 13.95
CA ILE A 136 6.34 5.66 12.49
C ILE A 136 6.64 4.36 11.75
N ALA A 137 7.71 3.65 12.11
CA ALA A 137 8.07 2.38 11.49
C ALA A 137 6.97 1.31 11.69
N ASP A 138 6.38 1.27 12.88
CA ASP A 138 5.29 0.34 13.20
C ASP A 138 4.01 0.69 12.40
N ILE A 139 3.66 1.98 12.27
CA ILE A 139 2.52 2.43 11.46
C ILE A 139 2.71 2.00 10.00
N LEU A 140 3.89 2.29 9.40
CA LEU A 140 4.20 1.91 8.01
C LEU A 140 4.12 0.39 7.80
N THR A 141 4.65 -0.38 8.73
CA THR A 141 4.64 -1.84 8.66
C THR A 141 3.23 -2.39 8.80
N ASP A 142 2.46 -1.90 9.77
CA ASP A 142 1.14 -2.46 10.10
C ASP A 142 0.11 -2.16 9.00
N TYR A 143 -0.01 -0.90 8.53
CA TYR A 143 -1.02 -0.61 7.51
C TYR A 143 -0.70 -1.30 6.18
N THR A 144 0.58 -1.34 5.77
CA THR A 144 0.96 -2.02 4.52
C THR A 144 0.77 -3.52 4.61
N ARG A 145 1.06 -4.14 5.75
CA ARG A 145 0.79 -5.56 6.02
C ARG A 145 -0.71 -5.88 5.96
N MET A 146 -1.55 -5.01 6.49
CA MET A 146 -3.00 -5.22 6.50
C MET A 146 -3.58 -5.12 5.09
N ILE A 147 -3.21 -4.09 4.35
CA ILE A 147 -3.78 -3.84 3.02
C ILE A 147 -3.19 -4.75 1.94
N HIS A 148 -2.00 -5.28 2.16
CA HIS A 148 -1.41 -6.27 1.26
C HIS A 148 -2.26 -7.54 1.11
N LYS A 149 -3.05 -7.91 2.13
CA LYS A 149 -3.92 -9.09 2.09
C LYS A 149 -5.06 -8.95 1.08
N CYS A 150 -5.56 -7.73 0.90
CA CYS A 150 -6.57 -7.40 -0.08
C CYS A 150 -6.45 -5.90 -0.41
N ARG A 151 -6.16 -5.57 -1.67
CA ARG A 151 -6.02 -4.16 -2.08
C ARG A 151 -7.34 -3.41 -1.91
N PRO A 152 -7.31 -2.08 -1.68
CA PRO A 152 -8.52 -1.28 -1.44
C PRO A 152 -9.59 -1.45 -2.50
N GLU A 153 -9.22 -1.47 -3.77
CA GLU A 153 -10.13 -1.63 -4.91
C GLU A 153 -10.81 -3.01 -4.96
N ALA A 154 -10.19 -4.01 -4.36
CA ALA A 154 -10.73 -5.37 -4.26
C ALA A 154 -11.50 -5.63 -2.96
N LEU A 155 -11.43 -4.72 -1.98
CA LEU A 155 -12.17 -4.86 -0.73
C LEU A 155 -13.69 -4.85 -0.97
N ARG A 156 -14.38 -5.74 -0.27
CA ARG A 156 -15.84 -5.86 -0.25
C ARG A 156 -16.30 -6.08 1.19
N PRO A 157 -17.59 -5.82 1.51
CA PRO A 157 -18.13 -6.11 2.83
C PRO A 157 -17.91 -7.55 3.29
N GLU A 158 -17.83 -8.51 2.36
CA GLU A 158 -17.65 -9.94 2.61
C GLU A 158 -16.19 -10.38 2.70
N THR A 159 -15.23 -9.48 2.44
CA THR A 159 -13.78 -9.82 2.44
C THR A 159 -13.33 -10.42 3.77
N TYR A 160 -13.88 -9.92 4.89
CA TYR A 160 -13.65 -10.45 6.22
C TYR A 160 -14.99 -10.88 6.83
N HIS A 161 -15.06 -12.13 7.27
CA HIS A 161 -16.33 -12.64 7.79
C HIS A 161 -16.73 -11.98 9.13
N ALA A 162 -17.96 -11.47 9.18
CA ALA A 162 -18.45 -10.73 10.35
C ALA A 162 -18.48 -11.57 11.65
N ALA A 163 -18.86 -12.86 11.56
CA ALA A 163 -19.07 -13.73 12.72
C ALA A 163 -18.01 -14.83 12.89
N ASN A 164 -17.59 -15.49 11.79
CA ASN A 164 -16.69 -16.65 11.86
C ASN A 164 -15.36 -16.27 12.49
N TYR A 165 -14.98 -17.01 13.52
CA TYR A 165 -13.71 -16.83 14.26
C TYR A 165 -13.48 -15.39 14.77
N ARG A 166 -14.54 -14.58 14.84
CA ARG A 166 -14.48 -13.14 15.15
C ARG A 166 -13.52 -12.38 14.22
N GLU A 167 -13.41 -12.82 12.97
CA GLU A 167 -12.43 -12.27 12.02
C GLU A 167 -12.65 -10.76 11.82
N GLY A 168 -13.86 -10.34 11.46
CA GLY A 168 -14.18 -8.92 11.25
C GLY A 168 -13.89 -8.07 12.49
N SER A 169 -14.27 -8.52 13.69
CA SER A 169 -14.02 -7.79 14.93
C SER A 169 -12.53 -7.69 15.27
N ARG A 170 -11.73 -8.73 15.00
CA ARG A 170 -10.29 -8.70 15.23
C ARG A 170 -9.59 -7.73 14.29
N VAL A 171 -9.92 -7.80 13.00
CA VAL A 171 -9.34 -6.88 12.00
C VAL A 171 -9.77 -5.45 12.28
N LEU A 172 -11.03 -5.22 12.68
CA LEU A 172 -11.53 -3.89 13.05
C LEU A 172 -10.78 -3.31 14.27
N ALA A 173 -10.48 -4.12 15.27
CA ALA A 173 -9.68 -3.70 16.42
C ALA A 173 -8.23 -3.33 16.01
N GLU A 174 -7.64 -4.10 15.07
CA GLU A 174 -6.30 -3.82 14.55
C GLU A 174 -6.27 -2.52 13.74
N VAL A 175 -7.27 -2.31 12.88
CA VAL A 175 -7.49 -1.04 12.15
C VAL A 175 -7.58 0.14 13.13
N GLY A 176 -8.43 0.01 14.15
CA GLY A 176 -8.60 1.05 15.16
C GLY A 176 -7.30 1.42 15.88
N ARG A 177 -6.49 0.41 16.22
CA ARG A 177 -5.17 0.62 16.84
C ARG A 177 -4.22 1.40 15.93
N VAL A 178 -4.12 1.03 14.66
CA VAL A 178 -3.24 1.73 13.70
C VAL A 178 -3.69 3.18 13.51
N MET A 179 -4.99 3.39 13.32
CA MET A 179 -5.54 4.75 13.17
C MET A 179 -5.30 5.61 14.41
N GLN A 180 -5.51 5.04 15.61
CA GLN A 180 -5.29 5.75 16.87
C GLN A 180 -3.82 6.12 17.04
N THR A 181 -2.91 5.18 16.82
CA THR A 181 -1.46 5.44 16.92
C THR A 181 -1.03 6.54 15.94
N ALA A 182 -1.54 6.51 14.71
CA ALA A 182 -1.22 7.52 13.70
C ALA A 182 -1.77 8.90 14.08
N GLN A 183 -2.98 8.96 14.65
CA GLN A 183 -3.58 10.21 15.07
C GLN A 183 -2.91 10.78 16.33
N ASP A 184 -2.62 9.95 17.34
CA ASP A 184 -1.94 10.38 18.57
C ASP A 184 -0.57 10.99 18.25
N LEU A 185 0.16 10.39 17.31
CA LEU A 185 1.44 10.92 16.87
C LEU A 185 1.28 12.22 16.07
N TYR A 186 0.23 12.35 15.25
CA TYR A 186 -0.12 13.60 14.57
C TYR A 186 -0.32 14.73 15.59
N ASP A 187 -1.19 14.50 16.60
CA ASP A 187 -1.53 15.48 17.62
C ASP A 187 -0.30 15.85 18.49
N GLU A 188 0.60 14.90 18.71
CA GLU A 188 1.86 15.15 19.38
C GLU A 188 2.78 16.03 18.53
N LEU A 189 3.01 15.69 17.27
CA LEU A 189 3.90 16.43 16.36
C LEU A 189 3.40 17.83 16.09
N GLU A 190 2.09 18.04 15.98
CA GLU A 190 1.51 19.39 15.85
C GLU A 190 1.92 20.32 17.00
N ARG A 191 2.10 19.77 18.20
CA ARG A 191 2.50 20.55 19.40
C ARG A 191 4.00 20.69 19.56
N VAL A 192 4.78 19.65 19.26
CA VAL A 192 6.21 19.60 19.66
C VAL A 192 7.19 19.73 18.50
N ALA A 193 6.74 19.48 17.27
CA ALA A 193 7.57 19.51 16.06
C ALA A 193 6.76 19.88 14.80
N PRO A 194 6.07 21.05 14.81
CA PRO A 194 5.17 21.43 13.72
C PRO A 194 5.87 21.54 12.36
N GLU A 195 7.17 21.77 12.33
CA GLU A 195 7.96 21.83 11.10
C GLU A 195 8.16 20.46 10.44
N ILE A 196 7.94 19.36 11.18
CA ILE A 196 8.03 17.99 10.67
C ILE A 196 6.64 17.46 10.26
N LEU A 197 5.59 18.05 10.80
CA LEU A 197 4.22 17.59 10.59
C LEU A 197 3.84 17.45 9.11
N PRO A 198 4.17 18.39 8.20
CA PRO A 198 3.83 18.22 6.78
C PRO A 198 4.43 16.95 6.15
N ALA A 199 5.69 16.64 6.47
CA ALA A 199 6.33 15.41 6.01
C ALA A 199 5.67 14.15 6.59
N TYR A 200 5.31 14.20 7.88
CA TYR A 200 4.59 13.11 8.52
C TYR A 200 3.20 12.89 7.88
N VAL A 201 2.47 13.97 7.62
CA VAL A 201 1.16 13.89 6.95
C VAL A 201 1.30 13.25 5.58
N ALA A 202 2.23 13.70 4.76
CA ALA A 202 2.37 13.21 3.39
C ALA A 202 2.87 11.76 3.31
N LEU A 203 3.88 11.41 4.12
CA LEU A 203 4.61 10.15 4.00
C LEU A 203 4.02 9.00 4.85
N VAL A 204 3.26 9.32 5.91
CA VAL A 204 2.83 8.34 6.90
C VAL A 204 1.34 8.44 7.22
N TRP A 205 0.90 9.60 7.69
CA TRP A 205 -0.46 9.76 8.22
C TRP A 205 -1.53 9.59 7.13
N TYR A 206 -1.39 10.28 6.01
CA TYR A 206 -2.37 10.19 4.91
C TYR A 206 -2.46 8.79 4.31
N PRO A 207 -1.35 8.13 3.91
CA PRO A 207 -1.42 6.76 3.41
C PRO A 207 -2.02 5.77 4.42
N ALA A 208 -1.64 5.88 5.69
CA ALA A 208 -2.15 4.99 6.74
C ALA A 208 -3.62 5.26 7.06
N MET A 209 -3.99 6.52 7.30
CA MET A 209 -5.36 6.88 7.68
C MET A 209 -6.36 6.62 6.55
N GLY A 210 -6.05 7.00 5.30
CA GLY A 210 -6.90 6.73 4.14
C GLY A 210 -7.11 5.23 3.95
N THR A 211 -6.03 4.46 3.99
CA THR A 211 -6.08 3.00 3.84
C THR A 211 -6.87 2.31 4.95
N MET A 212 -6.62 2.67 6.20
CA MET A 212 -7.33 2.07 7.34
C MET A 212 -8.80 2.50 7.38
N ASN A 213 -9.11 3.72 6.95
CA ASN A 213 -10.51 4.19 6.89
C ASN A 213 -11.34 3.41 5.86
N VAL A 214 -10.81 3.13 4.68
CA VAL A 214 -11.48 2.32 3.66
C VAL A 214 -11.65 0.87 4.13
N LEU A 215 -10.64 0.28 4.75
CA LEU A 215 -10.74 -1.05 5.33
C LEU A 215 -11.79 -1.08 6.46
N LYS A 216 -11.80 -0.07 7.32
CA LYS A 216 -12.83 0.10 8.37
C LYS A 216 -14.24 0.18 7.79
N LEU A 217 -14.43 0.97 6.74
CA LEU A 217 -15.72 1.10 6.06
C LEU A 217 -16.24 -0.26 5.60
N GLN A 218 -15.41 -1.06 4.93
CA GLN A 218 -15.81 -2.38 4.42
C GLN A 218 -16.13 -3.37 5.56
N LEU A 219 -15.33 -3.36 6.62
CA LEU A 219 -15.58 -4.19 7.81
C LEU A 219 -16.90 -3.83 8.49
N LEU A 220 -17.17 -2.55 8.68
CA LEU A 220 -18.43 -2.07 9.30
C LEU A 220 -19.63 -2.38 8.41
N SER A 221 -19.50 -2.26 7.09
CA SER A 221 -20.53 -2.65 6.13
C SER A 221 -20.83 -4.15 6.22
N GLY A 222 -19.80 -5.00 6.28
CA GLY A 222 -19.97 -6.45 6.46
C GLY A 222 -20.64 -6.82 7.78
N MET A 223 -20.28 -6.13 8.88
CA MET A 223 -20.95 -6.30 10.17
C MET A 223 -22.43 -5.84 10.13
N ASN A 224 -22.70 -4.69 9.47
CA ASN A 224 -24.06 -4.21 9.27
C ASN A 224 -24.90 -5.22 8.49
N HIS A 225 -24.44 -5.72 7.35
CA HIS A 225 -25.16 -6.69 6.52
C HIS A 225 -25.48 -7.97 7.30
N TYR A 226 -24.47 -8.56 7.93
CA TYR A 226 -24.66 -9.78 8.72
C TYR A 226 -25.67 -9.61 9.85
N LEU A 227 -25.57 -8.52 10.61
CA LEU A 227 -26.48 -8.25 11.73
C LEU A 227 -27.90 -7.92 11.26
N ALA A 228 -28.05 -7.25 10.11
CA ALA A 228 -29.35 -6.98 9.50
C ALA A 228 -30.04 -8.29 9.06
N GLU A 229 -29.30 -9.21 8.45
CA GLU A 229 -29.83 -10.53 8.03
C GLU A 229 -30.39 -11.35 9.20
N ILE A 230 -29.76 -11.29 10.37
CA ILE A 230 -30.24 -11.99 11.59
C ILE A 230 -31.23 -11.16 12.43
N GLY A 231 -31.61 -9.98 11.93
CA GLY A 231 -32.60 -9.11 12.61
C GLY A 231 -32.09 -8.42 13.89
N ALA A 232 -30.77 -8.25 14.02
CA ALA A 232 -30.17 -7.60 15.19
C ALA A 232 -30.24 -6.07 15.08
N LEU A 233 -30.80 -5.39 16.11
CA LEU A 233 -30.93 -3.94 16.15
C LEU A 233 -29.60 -3.21 16.07
N SER A 234 -28.49 -3.82 16.54
CA SER A 234 -27.15 -3.28 16.48
C SER A 234 -26.61 -3.10 15.03
N ALA A 235 -27.29 -3.65 14.02
CA ALA A 235 -27.00 -3.37 12.62
C ALA A 235 -26.98 -1.86 12.33
N ASN A 236 -27.91 -1.11 12.94
CA ASN A 236 -28.01 0.34 12.75
C ASN A 236 -26.80 1.11 13.30
N ASP A 237 -26.16 0.62 14.36
CA ASP A 237 -24.97 1.26 14.92
C ASP A 237 -23.78 1.11 13.94
N TYR A 238 -23.60 -0.09 13.36
CA TYR A 238 -22.59 -0.33 12.35
C TYR A 238 -22.83 0.47 11.07
N ALA A 239 -24.10 0.61 10.62
CA ALA A 239 -24.44 1.45 9.48
C ALA A 239 -24.08 2.92 9.73
N LYS A 240 -24.34 3.44 10.93
CA LYS A 240 -23.99 4.80 11.33
C LYS A 240 -22.46 5.02 11.34
N GLU A 241 -21.71 4.06 11.90
CA GLU A 241 -20.25 4.14 11.92
C GLU A 241 -19.67 4.03 10.52
N ALA A 242 -20.19 3.15 9.66
CA ALA A 242 -19.76 3.03 8.27
C ALA A 242 -20.00 4.34 7.50
N LYS A 243 -21.15 4.98 7.71
CA LYS A 243 -21.44 6.30 7.12
C LYS A 243 -20.46 7.37 7.59
N ALA A 244 -20.06 7.33 8.87
CA ALA A 244 -19.06 8.26 9.40
C ALA A 244 -17.68 8.08 8.74
N CYS A 245 -17.34 6.89 8.23
CA CYS A 245 -16.11 6.67 7.46
C CYS A 245 -16.12 7.41 6.11
N LEU A 246 -17.28 7.61 5.48
CA LEU A 246 -17.39 8.40 4.25
C LEU A 246 -17.07 9.88 4.52
N ASP A 247 -17.61 10.43 5.61
CA ASP A 247 -17.33 11.80 6.03
C ASP A 247 -15.88 11.99 6.49
N ALA A 248 -15.29 10.95 7.11
CA ALA A 248 -13.90 10.94 7.53
C ALA A 248 -12.94 10.93 6.34
N ASP A 249 -13.26 10.18 5.28
CA ASP A 249 -12.43 10.11 4.09
C ASP A 249 -12.23 11.48 3.45
N GLN A 250 -13.29 12.27 3.31
CA GLN A 250 -13.21 13.62 2.78
C GLN A 250 -12.29 14.52 3.62
N LYS A 251 -12.32 14.39 4.95
CA LYS A 251 -11.45 15.16 5.85
C LYS A 251 -9.98 14.73 5.75
N ILE A 252 -9.73 13.43 5.60
CA ILE A 252 -8.38 12.88 5.41
C ILE A 252 -7.77 13.42 4.10
N ILE A 253 -8.53 13.38 3.01
CA ILE A 253 -8.12 13.92 1.71
C ILE A 253 -7.83 15.43 1.83
N GLU A 254 -8.75 16.18 2.42
CA GLU A 254 -8.61 17.63 2.59
C GLU A 254 -7.39 18.00 3.43
N GLN A 255 -7.12 17.24 4.51
CA GLN A 255 -5.95 17.45 5.37
C GLN A 255 -4.64 17.27 4.60
N TYR A 256 -4.55 16.25 3.77
CA TYR A 256 -3.38 16.02 2.91
C TYR A 256 -3.20 17.16 1.90
N HIS A 257 -4.25 17.52 1.18
CA HIS A 257 -4.18 18.53 0.12
C HIS A 257 -3.93 19.95 0.65
N ARG A 258 -4.26 20.23 1.90
CA ARG A 258 -3.97 21.51 2.55
C ARG A 258 -2.64 21.55 3.30
N SER A 259 -2.02 20.39 3.51
CA SER A 259 -0.74 20.31 4.20
C SER A 259 0.37 21.02 3.41
N ASP A 260 1.37 21.55 4.12
CA ASP A 260 2.56 22.20 3.53
C ASP A 260 2.18 23.33 2.53
N ASP A 261 1.28 24.23 2.93
CA ASP A 261 0.78 25.31 2.08
C ASP A 261 0.21 24.81 0.73
N ALA A 262 -0.44 23.67 0.75
CA ALA A 262 -1.01 23.00 -0.42
C ALA A 262 0.02 22.60 -1.50
N ARG A 263 1.26 22.36 -1.14
CA ARG A 263 2.34 21.95 -2.06
C ARG A 263 1.96 20.71 -2.87
N TRP A 264 1.31 19.75 -2.23
CA TRP A 264 0.93 18.47 -2.83
C TRP A 264 -0.52 18.45 -3.31
N TYR A 265 -1.16 19.61 -3.42
CA TYR A 265 -2.52 19.70 -3.94
C TYR A 265 -2.62 19.10 -5.33
N GLY A 266 -3.58 18.19 -5.52
CA GLY A 266 -3.78 17.50 -6.80
C GLY A 266 -2.89 16.28 -7.04
N MET A 267 -2.03 15.91 -6.08
CA MET A 267 -1.30 14.65 -6.11
C MET A 267 -2.08 13.57 -5.36
N GLY A 268 -1.95 12.30 -5.78
CA GLY A 268 -2.64 11.18 -5.14
C GLY A 268 -4.16 11.32 -5.21
N LEU A 269 -4.69 11.70 -6.37
CA LEU A 269 -6.12 11.89 -6.62
C LEU A 269 -6.88 10.59 -6.94
N SER A 270 -6.27 9.43 -6.70
CA SER A 270 -6.97 8.17 -6.91
C SER A 270 -8.28 8.14 -6.12
N GLN A 271 -9.30 7.54 -6.70
CA GLN A 271 -10.60 7.44 -6.06
C GLN A 271 -10.54 6.51 -4.84
N HIS A 272 -10.90 7.03 -3.69
CA HIS A 272 -10.78 6.31 -2.43
C HIS A 272 -11.87 5.25 -2.24
N ILE A 273 -13.11 5.56 -2.59
CA ILE A 273 -14.26 4.71 -2.29
C ILE A 273 -15.09 4.50 -3.56
N GLY A 274 -15.40 3.23 -3.82
CA GLY A 274 -16.29 2.86 -4.92
C GLY A 274 -15.61 2.63 -6.26
N PHE A 275 -14.30 2.81 -6.37
CA PHE A 275 -13.57 2.50 -7.61
C PHE A 275 -13.52 0.98 -7.83
N THR A 276 -13.90 0.51 -9.03
CA THR A 276 -13.96 -0.93 -9.34
C THR A 276 -13.19 -1.32 -10.60
N ASN A 277 -12.96 -0.36 -11.50
CA ASN A 277 -12.20 -0.54 -12.73
C ASN A 277 -11.61 0.81 -13.18
N TRP A 278 -11.05 0.90 -14.37
CA TRP A 278 -10.49 2.13 -14.92
C TRP A 278 -11.54 3.13 -15.43
N ASN A 279 -12.83 2.76 -15.41
CA ASN A 279 -13.92 3.63 -15.80
C ASN A 279 -14.56 4.24 -14.54
N GLU A 280 -14.29 5.52 -14.27
CA GLU A 280 -14.77 6.25 -13.11
C GLU A 280 -16.31 6.31 -13.02
N GLU A 281 -17.03 6.19 -14.14
CA GLU A 281 -18.49 6.15 -14.16
C GLU A 281 -19.07 4.91 -13.46
N GLU A 282 -18.26 3.85 -13.28
CA GLU A 282 -18.69 2.62 -12.62
C GLU A 282 -18.37 2.58 -11.11
N CYS A 283 -17.87 3.65 -10.56
CA CYS A 283 -17.57 3.74 -9.13
C CYS A 283 -18.82 3.63 -8.27
N LYS A 284 -18.72 2.81 -7.21
CA LYS A 284 -19.84 2.53 -6.29
C LYS A 284 -19.39 2.52 -4.84
N ASN A 285 -20.12 3.24 -4.01
CA ASN A 285 -19.96 3.12 -2.57
C ASN A 285 -20.56 1.80 -2.07
N PRO A 286 -20.06 1.23 -0.93
CA PRO A 286 -20.69 0.11 -0.28
C PRO A 286 -22.16 0.42 0.06
N LEU A 287 -23.03 -0.54 -0.18
CA LEU A 287 -24.43 -0.44 0.24
C LEU A 287 -24.53 -0.77 1.73
N LEU A 288 -25.26 0.06 2.45
CA LEU A 288 -25.63 -0.18 3.85
C LEU A 288 -27.07 -0.68 3.91
N MET A 289 -27.37 -1.59 4.85
CA MET A 289 -28.70 -2.12 5.12
C MET A 289 -29.31 -1.51 6.38
#